data_942bc0bcd6e1d2cb8aea79634bc041b9
#
_entry.id   942bc0bcd6e1d2cb8aea79634bc041b9
#
_cell.length_a   1.000
_cell.length_b   1.000
_cell.length_c   1.000
_cell.angle_alpha   90.00
_cell.angle_beta   90.00
_cell.angle_gamma   90.00
#
_symmetry.space_group_name_H-M   'P 1'
#
loop_
_entity.id
_entity.type
_entity.pdbx_description
1 polymer ?
#
loop_
_entity_poly.entity_id
_entity_poly.type
_entity_poly.pdbx_seq_one_letter_code
_entity_poly.pdbx_strand_id
1 'polypeptide(L)'
;MELVTLGETMVCFVPREDGKLRYQSDFQMKIAGAESNCAIGLQKLGHSACWISRVGADEFGEFVKRSVRAEGVSISGVTEDGEHRTGVMFKQTLAGNETTVTYYREGSAASFLSPNDISDEQIKGAKILHLTGITPVLSDSCKKAVYRAIELAKGYHVPVSFDPNIRLKLWKGQDHTNLIRDLAGRADYLLMGREEAEYLYGTGESERLQAMLCRQGTVRYLAVKNGSQGAKVCSATELISIPPYPCHCIDPIGAGDAFNAGFLSGILEGKSLEECGMIGAVCGAMATQTRGDIEGYLSKEELARLLSGQKAAYR
;
A
#
# COMPACT_ATOMS: atom_id res chain seq x y z
N MET A 1 -4.12 18.02 -2.46
CA MET A 1 -4.17 16.58 -2.85
C MET A 1 -5.11 15.84 -1.94
N GLU A 2 -5.83 14.80 -2.45
CA GLU A 2 -6.72 14.04 -1.57
C GLU A 2 -5.93 13.01 -0.77
N LEU A 3 -4.96 12.33 -1.39
CA LEU A 3 -4.02 11.46 -0.69
C LEU A 3 -2.60 12.01 -0.76
N VAL A 4 -1.89 11.93 0.35
CA VAL A 4 -0.42 12.05 0.40
C VAL A 4 0.13 10.76 1.01
N THR A 5 1.20 10.25 0.45
CA THR A 5 1.89 9.08 0.97
C THR A 5 3.40 9.23 0.83
N LEU A 6 4.16 8.48 1.64
CA LEU A 6 5.63 8.50 1.58
C LEU A 6 6.21 7.10 1.72
N GLY A 7 7.17 6.78 0.87
CA GLY A 7 7.81 5.48 0.90
C GLY A 7 8.63 5.17 -0.34
N GLU A 8 9.21 3.97 -0.38
CA GLU A 8 10.07 3.53 -1.46
C GLU A 8 9.30 2.86 -2.60
N THR A 9 9.62 3.26 -3.82
CA THR A 9 9.25 2.53 -5.03
C THR A 9 10.53 2.05 -5.72
N MET A 10 10.56 0.77 -6.03
CA MET A 10 11.69 0.09 -6.68
C MET A 10 11.38 -0.23 -8.13
N VAL A 11 12.43 -0.42 -8.93
CA VAL A 11 12.29 -1.14 -10.19
C VAL A 11 12.15 -2.63 -9.89
N CYS A 12 11.11 -3.24 -10.42
CA CYS A 12 10.85 -4.67 -10.29
C CYS A 12 11.15 -5.37 -11.62
N PHE A 13 12.12 -6.28 -11.61
CA PHE A 13 12.42 -7.15 -12.74
C PHE A 13 11.56 -8.41 -12.65
N VAL A 14 10.62 -8.54 -13.57
CA VAL A 14 9.70 -9.69 -13.66
C VAL A 14 10.15 -10.54 -14.85
N PRO A 15 10.54 -11.81 -14.66
CA PRO A 15 10.90 -12.68 -15.76
C PRO A 15 9.69 -12.94 -16.65
N ARG A 16 9.91 -13.12 -17.94
CA ARG A 16 8.83 -13.45 -18.89
C ARG A 16 8.28 -14.85 -18.72
N GLU A 17 9.14 -15.76 -18.25
CA GLU A 17 8.78 -17.17 -18.03
C GLU A 17 8.89 -17.53 -16.55
N ASP A 18 8.07 -18.48 -16.12
CA ASP A 18 8.14 -19.02 -14.76
C ASP A 18 9.37 -19.91 -14.59
N GLY A 19 10.01 -19.85 -13.43
CA GLY A 19 11.17 -20.68 -13.13
C GLY A 19 12.21 -20.00 -12.25
N LYS A 20 13.32 -20.69 -12.03
CA LYS A 20 14.40 -20.15 -11.18
C LYS A 20 15.12 -19.00 -11.85
N LEU A 21 15.30 -17.88 -11.14
CA LEU A 21 15.97 -16.66 -11.63
C LEU A 21 17.30 -16.92 -12.32
N ARG A 22 18.09 -17.89 -11.82
CA ARG A 22 19.42 -18.24 -12.37
C ARG A 22 19.40 -18.71 -13.84
N TYR A 23 18.23 -19.06 -14.36
CA TYR A 23 18.05 -19.51 -15.74
C TYR A 23 17.28 -18.52 -16.60
N GLN A 24 16.90 -17.37 -16.02
CA GLN A 24 16.17 -16.33 -16.73
C GLN A 24 17.14 -15.30 -17.30
N SER A 25 16.98 -14.98 -18.57
CA SER A 25 17.78 -13.95 -19.27
C SER A 25 16.91 -12.78 -19.76
N ASP A 26 15.57 -12.93 -19.75
CA ASP A 26 14.64 -11.95 -20.31
C ASP A 26 13.66 -11.46 -19.23
N PHE A 27 13.69 -10.15 -18.97
CA PHE A 27 12.94 -9.51 -17.92
C PHE A 27 12.14 -8.32 -18.45
N GLN A 28 10.98 -8.10 -17.83
CA GLN A 28 10.20 -6.88 -17.97
C GLN A 28 10.48 -5.99 -16.75
N MET A 29 10.79 -4.72 -17.00
CA MET A 29 10.85 -3.73 -15.92
C MET A 29 9.45 -3.24 -15.58
N LYS A 30 9.11 -3.28 -14.30
CA LYS A 30 7.89 -2.74 -13.69
C LYS A 30 8.26 -1.93 -12.46
N ILE A 31 7.29 -1.30 -11.82
CA ILE A 31 7.49 -0.66 -10.52
C ILE A 31 6.84 -1.48 -9.41
N ALA A 32 7.37 -1.37 -8.20
CA ALA A 32 6.81 -1.99 -7.00
C ALA A 32 7.10 -1.13 -5.76
N GLY A 33 6.05 -0.72 -5.09
CA GLY A 33 6.13 0.07 -3.85
C GLY A 33 4.74 0.22 -3.26
N ALA A 34 4.54 -0.24 -2.02
CA ALA A 34 3.21 -0.32 -1.42
C ALA A 34 2.51 1.06 -1.37
N GLU A 35 3.25 2.08 -1.01
CA GLU A 35 2.73 3.44 -0.89
C GLU A 35 2.38 4.03 -2.26
N SER A 36 3.25 3.88 -3.27
CA SER A 36 2.95 4.33 -4.63
C SER A 36 1.85 3.50 -5.28
N ASN A 37 1.77 2.20 -4.99
CA ASN A 37 0.68 1.33 -5.45
C ASN A 37 -0.67 1.86 -4.95
N CYS A 38 -0.79 2.17 -3.66
CA CYS A 38 -2.00 2.76 -3.10
C CYS A 38 -2.34 4.11 -3.74
N ALA A 39 -1.34 4.98 -3.94
CA ALA A 39 -1.52 6.28 -4.61
C ALA A 39 -2.02 6.13 -6.06
N ILE A 40 -1.44 5.19 -6.82
CA ILE A 40 -1.84 4.87 -8.19
C ILE A 40 -3.27 4.32 -8.21
N GLY A 41 -3.61 3.42 -7.29
CA GLY A 41 -4.96 2.89 -7.17
C GLY A 41 -6.00 3.98 -6.95
N LEU A 42 -5.73 4.91 -6.04
CA LEU A 42 -6.61 6.06 -5.80
C LEU A 42 -6.71 6.99 -7.01
N GLN A 43 -5.60 7.24 -7.70
CA GLN A 43 -5.59 8.05 -8.91
C GLN A 43 -6.48 7.43 -10.01
N LYS A 44 -6.41 6.11 -10.23
CA LYS A 44 -7.28 5.38 -11.17
C LYS A 44 -8.76 5.44 -10.77
N LEU A 45 -9.05 5.53 -9.48
CA LEU A 45 -10.40 5.70 -8.95
C LEU A 45 -10.89 7.17 -8.96
N GLY A 46 -10.11 8.09 -9.55
CA GLY A 46 -10.49 9.48 -9.78
C GLY A 46 -10.12 10.45 -8.65
N HIS A 47 -9.25 10.05 -7.73
CA HIS A 47 -8.75 10.90 -6.65
C HIS A 47 -7.35 11.43 -6.93
N SER A 48 -7.04 12.62 -6.46
CA SER A 48 -5.70 13.19 -6.61
C SER A 48 -4.74 12.67 -5.53
N ALA A 49 -3.56 12.18 -5.95
CA ALA A 49 -2.56 11.64 -5.05
C ALA A 49 -1.17 12.26 -5.26
N CYS A 50 -0.39 12.36 -4.18
CA CYS A 50 1.00 12.77 -4.19
C CYS A 50 1.86 11.74 -3.46
N TRP A 51 2.97 11.40 -4.07
CA TRP A 51 3.96 10.49 -3.51
C TRP A 51 5.24 11.24 -3.16
N ILE A 52 5.68 11.09 -1.90
CA ILE A 52 6.92 11.64 -1.34
C ILE A 52 7.94 10.51 -1.25
N SER A 53 9.12 10.71 -1.81
CA SER A 53 10.18 9.70 -1.82
C SER A 53 11.55 10.28 -2.13
N ARG A 54 12.56 9.41 -2.10
CA ARG A 54 13.85 9.63 -2.73
C ARG A 54 14.13 8.54 -3.77
N VAL A 55 14.71 8.93 -4.89
CA VAL A 55 15.21 8.03 -5.92
C VAL A 55 16.65 8.39 -6.24
N GLY A 56 17.44 7.45 -6.71
CA GLY A 56 18.79 7.74 -7.18
C GLY A 56 18.78 8.66 -8.40
N ALA A 57 19.80 9.48 -8.57
CA ALA A 57 20.09 10.18 -9.81
C ALA A 57 20.63 9.20 -10.87
N ASP A 58 19.84 8.19 -11.19
CA ASP A 58 20.17 7.09 -12.10
C ASP A 58 18.98 6.76 -13.02
N GLU A 59 19.21 5.94 -14.05
CA GLU A 59 18.19 5.54 -15.03
C GLU A 59 17.00 4.79 -14.38
N PHE A 60 17.21 4.10 -13.25
CA PHE A 60 16.13 3.46 -12.53
C PHE A 60 15.27 4.47 -11.78
N GLY A 61 15.88 5.53 -11.23
CA GLY A 61 15.15 6.65 -10.64
C GLY A 61 14.28 7.38 -11.66
N GLU A 62 14.82 7.62 -12.87
CA GLU A 62 14.06 8.19 -13.97
C GLU A 62 12.90 7.26 -14.38
N PHE A 63 13.16 5.95 -14.50
CA PHE A 63 12.12 4.98 -14.82
C PHE A 63 10.99 4.99 -13.78
N VAL A 64 11.30 4.99 -12.49
CA VAL A 64 10.32 5.04 -11.40
C VAL A 64 9.51 6.34 -11.45
N LYS A 65 10.16 7.51 -11.52
CA LYS A 65 9.48 8.81 -11.61
C LYS A 65 8.56 8.89 -12.82
N ARG A 66 9.04 8.45 -13.99
CA ARG A 66 8.25 8.40 -15.23
C ARG A 66 7.02 7.50 -15.07
N SER A 67 7.20 6.31 -14.51
CA SER A 67 6.14 5.32 -14.34
C SER A 67 5.04 5.82 -13.40
N VAL A 68 5.41 6.32 -12.23
CA VAL A 68 4.46 6.86 -11.23
C VAL A 68 3.71 8.08 -11.80
N ARG A 69 4.41 8.98 -12.49
CA ARG A 69 3.80 10.15 -13.13
C ARG A 69 2.87 9.77 -14.28
N ALA A 70 3.19 8.72 -15.05
CA ALA A 70 2.34 8.25 -16.15
C ALA A 70 0.98 7.72 -15.65
N GLU A 71 0.93 7.23 -14.41
CA GLU A 71 -0.32 6.82 -13.73
C GLU A 71 -1.07 8.00 -13.07
N GLY A 72 -0.61 9.24 -13.30
CA GLY A 72 -1.27 10.47 -12.84
C GLY A 72 -0.90 10.94 -11.42
N VAL A 73 -0.08 10.19 -10.69
CA VAL A 73 0.34 10.55 -9.33
C VAL A 73 1.34 11.69 -9.37
N SER A 74 1.14 12.71 -8.54
CA SER A 74 2.11 13.80 -8.39
C SER A 74 3.40 13.32 -7.77
N ILE A 75 4.51 13.61 -8.44
CA ILE A 75 5.88 13.35 -7.98
C ILE A 75 6.59 14.60 -7.46
N SER A 76 5.84 15.68 -7.18
CA SER A 76 6.43 16.94 -6.67
C SER A 76 7.11 16.80 -5.31
N GLY A 77 6.86 15.71 -4.59
CA GLY A 77 7.52 15.35 -3.34
C GLY A 77 8.71 14.40 -3.50
N VAL A 78 9.17 14.14 -4.74
CA VAL A 78 10.30 13.22 -4.98
C VAL A 78 11.60 13.99 -5.09
N THR A 79 12.58 13.61 -4.28
CA THR A 79 13.94 14.14 -4.27
C THR A 79 14.88 13.18 -5.00
N GLU A 80 15.74 13.69 -5.85
CA GLU A 80 16.85 12.93 -6.44
C GLU A 80 18.06 12.91 -5.51
N ASP A 81 18.64 11.75 -5.33
CA ASP A 81 19.81 11.50 -4.51
C ASP A 81 21.00 11.16 -5.41
N GLY A 82 22.03 12.03 -5.42
CA GLY A 82 23.23 11.84 -6.23
C GLY A 82 24.23 10.83 -5.65
N GLU A 83 24.05 10.42 -4.40
CA GLU A 83 25.00 9.54 -3.70
C GLU A 83 24.52 8.09 -3.62
N HIS A 84 23.20 7.88 -3.56
CA HIS A 84 22.61 6.56 -3.36
C HIS A 84 21.80 6.12 -4.59
N ARG A 85 21.74 4.82 -4.79
CA ARG A 85 21.06 4.19 -5.94
C ARG A 85 19.58 3.98 -5.69
N THR A 86 18.81 3.96 -6.77
CA THR A 86 17.42 3.50 -6.73
C THR A 86 17.37 2.02 -6.38
N GLY A 87 16.49 1.63 -5.46
CA GLY A 87 16.28 0.23 -5.08
C GLY A 87 15.74 -0.59 -6.24
N VAL A 88 16.16 -1.86 -6.32
CA VAL A 88 15.65 -2.81 -7.31
C VAL A 88 15.24 -4.11 -6.65
N MET A 89 14.35 -4.85 -7.29
CA MET A 89 13.96 -6.19 -6.87
C MET A 89 13.71 -7.11 -8.05
N PHE A 90 13.79 -8.40 -7.80
CA PHE A 90 13.48 -9.45 -8.77
C PHE A 90 12.34 -10.31 -8.26
N LYS A 91 11.32 -10.52 -9.06
CA LYS A 91 10.29 -11.53 -8.81
C LYS A 91 10.74 -12.86 -9.40
N GLN A 92 10.41 -13.93 -8.71
CA GLN A 92 10.53 -15.30 -9.21
C GLN A 92 9.21 -16.00 -8.96
N THR A 93 8.57 -16.49 -10.02
CA THR A 93 7.37 -17.31 -9.91
C THR A 93 7.74 -18.75 -10.26
N LEU A 94 7.47 -19.67 -9.36
CA LEU A 94 7.66 -21.11 -9.55
C LEU A 94 6.33 -21.79 -9.92
N ALA A 95 6.39 -23.05 -10.34
CA ALA A 95 5.20 -23.85 -10.58
C ALA A 95 4.29 -23.87 -9.34
N GLY A 96 2.98 -23.68 -9.54
CA GLY A 96 2.01 -23.55 -8.44
C GLY A 96 1.77 -22.12 -7.97
N ASN A 97 2.21 -21.10 -8.72
CA ASN A 97 2.06 -19.68 -8.43
C ASN A 97 2.77 -19.21 -7.13
N GLU A 98 3.74 -19.98 -6.64
CA GLU A 98 4.59 -19.53 -5.54
C GLU A 98 5.51 -18.41 -6.02
N THR A 99 5.23 -17.18 -5.60
CA THR A 99 6.03 -16.01 -5.94
C THR A 99 6.97 -15.66 -4.80
N THR A 100 8.25 -15.55 -5.12
CA THR A 100 9.29 -15.09 -4.20
C THR A 100 9.93 -13.81 -4.73
N VAL A 101 10.43 -12.98 -3.80
CA VAL A 101 11.07 -11.70 -4.12
C VAL A 101 12.46 -11.65 -3.53
N THR A 102 13.42 -11.24 -4.37
CA THR A 102 14.80 -10.93 -3.96
C THR A 102 15.01 -9.43 -4.06
N TYR A 103 15.38 -8.81 -2.94
CA TYR A 103 15.58 -7.36 -2.83
C TYR A 103 17.05 -6.97 -2.97
N TYR A 104 17.30 -5.92 -3.73
CA TYR A 104 18.56 -5.17 -3.79
C TYR A 104 18.26 -3.70 -3.48
N ARG A 105 17.85 -3.44 -2.22
CA ARG A 105 17.39 -2.12 -1.74
C ARG A 105 18.14 -1.62 -0.50
N GLU A 106 19.11 -2.38 -0.01
CA GLU A 106 19.93 -1.95 1.11
C GLU A 106 20.75 -0.72 0.72
N GLY A 107 20.66 0.36 1.51
CA GLY A 107 21.31 1.63 1.16
C GLY A 107 20.74 2.30 -0.09
N SER A 108 19.50 1.98 -0.49
CA SER A 108 18.81 2.69 -1.56
C SER A 108 18.56 4.16 -1.19
N ALA A 109 18.44 5.03 -2.18
CA ALA A 109 18.13 6.44 -1.99
C ALA A 109 16.91 6.66 -1.07
N ALA A 110 15.85 5.86 -1.24
CA ALA A 110 14.66 5.92 -0.40
C ALA A 110 14.92 5.57 1.06
N SER A 111 15.94 4.75 1.36
CA SER A 111 16.33 4.45 2.76
C SER A 111 16.97 5.62 3.49
N PHE A 112 17.28 6.72 2.78
CA PHE A 112 17.76 8.00 3.33
C PHE A 112 16.66 9.06 3.40
N LEU A 113 15.40 8.71 3.14
CA LEU A 113 14.27 9.59 3.38
C LEU A 113 14.32 10.11 4.83
N SER A 114 14.10 11.40 5.01
CA SER A 114 14.33 12.09 6.27
C SER A 114 13.22 13.12 6.56
N PRO A 115 13.10 13.65 7.77
CA PRO A 115 12.17 14.73 8.08
C PRO A 115 12.27 15.96 7.17
N ASN A 116 13.45 16.23 6.59
CA ASN A 116 13.67 17.35 5.69
C ASN A 116 12.99 17.18 4.32
N ASP A 117 12.60 15.95 3.96
CA ASP A 117 11.86 15.66 2.73
C ASP A 117 10.35 15.89 2.89
N ILE A 118 9.89 16.18 4.12
CA ILE A 118 8.47 16.34 4.45
C ILE A 118 8.19 17.79 4.79
N SER A 119 7.52 18.51 3.88
CA SER A 119 7.13 19.89 4.11
C SER A 119 5.69 20.02 4.62
N ASP A 120 5.41 21.14 5.26
CA ASP A 120 4.07 21.48 5.75
C ASP A 120 3.07 21.57 4.58
N GLU A 121 3.50 22.16 3.44
CA GLU A 121 2.67 22.36 2.26
C GLU A 121 2.22 21.03 1.62
N GLN A 122 3.04 19.97 1.72
CA GLN A 122 2.69 18.65 1.20
C GLN A 122 1.55 18.03 2.01
N ILE A 123 1.56 18.20 3.32
CA ILE A 123 0.58 17.57 4.24
C ILE A 123 -0.65 18.46 4.44
N LYS A 124 -0.43 19.78 4.56
CA LYS A 124 -1.51 20.74 4.75
C LYS A 124 -2.49 20.72 3.58
N GLY A 125 -3.72 20.39 3.83
CA GLY A 125 -4.76 20.31 2.80
C GLY A 125 -4.86 18.95 2.10
N ALA A 126 -4.10 17.94 2.53
CA ALA A 126 -4.41 16.56 2.22
C ALA A 126 -5.70 16.14 2.94
N LYS A 127 -6.47 15.23 2.36
CA LYS A 127 -7.63 14.63 3.03
C LYS A 127 -7.25 13.37 3.81
N ILE A 128 -6.20 12.66 3.38
CA ILE A 128 -5.66 11.46 4.04
C ILE A 128 -4.14 11.44 3.86
N LEU A 129 -3.41 11.16 4.95
CA LEU A 129 -2.02 10.70 4.91
C LEU A 129 -2.00 9.19 5.00
N HIS A 130 -1.51 8.49 3.97
CA HIS A 130 -1.39 7.03 3.98
C HIS A 130 0.07 6.61 4.20
N LEU A 131 0.29 5.68 5.12
CA LEU A 131 1.61 5.19 5.51
C LEU A 131 1.60 3.67 5.61
N THR A 132 2.77 3.06 5.43
CA THR A 132 2.95 1.63 5.69
C THR A 132 4.03 1.37 6.74
N GLY A 133 4.05 0.15 7.27
CA GLY A 133 5.10 -0.32 8.17
C GLY A 133 6.41 -0.65 7.47
N ILE A 134 6.49 -0.57 6.14
CA ILE A 134 7.72 -0.79 5.37
C ILE A 134 8.69 0.37 5.58
N THR A 135 8.24 1.58 5.33
CA THR A 135 9.10 2.78 5.33
C THR A 135 9.83 2.99 6.66
N PRO A 136 9.21 2.91 7.85
CA PRO A 136 9.89 3.19 9.12
C PRO A 136 10.95 2.16 9.52
N VAL A 137 10.94 0.96 8.90
CA VAL A 137 11.93 -0.09 9.20
C VAL A 137 13.12 -0.10 8.22
N LEU A 138 13.13 0.76 7.20
CA LEU A 138 14.24 0.87 6.26
C LEU A 138 15.46 1.51 6.93
N SER A 139 15.26 2.53 7.77
CA SER A 139 16.32 3.21 8.51
C SER A 139 15.76 4.09 9.63
N ASP A 140 16.65 4.58 10.51
CA ASP A 140 16.28 5.54 11.55
C ASP A 140 15.84 6.89 10.98
N SER A 141 16.38 7.32 9.83
CA SER A 141 15.93 8.56 9.17
C SER A 141 14.53 8.41 8.60
N CYS A 142 14.22 7.27 7.96
CA CYS A 142 12.88 6.95 7.49
C CYS A 142 11.86 6.89 8.63
N LYS A 143 12.24 6.26 9.76
CA LYS A 143 11.40 6.26 10.97
C LYS A 143 11.08 7.68 11.43
N LYS A 144 12.08 8.56 11.52
CA LYS A 144 11.89 9.97 11.89
C LYS A 144 11.01 10.72 10.87
N ALA A 145 11.15 10.43 9.56
CA ALA A 145 10.32 11.01 8.52
C ALA A 145 8.84 10.62 8.67
N VAL A 146 8.57 9.33 8.97
CA VAL A 146 7.20 8.84 9.23
C VAL A 146 6.59 9.55 10.44
N TYR A 147 7.32 9.67 11.55
CA TYR A 147 6.82 10.40 12.72
C TYR A 147 6.58 11.88 12.41
N ARG A 148 7.48 12.53 11.67
CA ARG A 148 7.29 13.94 11.24
C ARG A 148 6.03 14.11 10.41
N ALA A 149 5.76 13.21 9.46
CA ALA A 149 4.54 13.24 8.66
C ALA A 149 3.27 13.08 9.52
N ILE A 150 3.28 12.17 10.51
CA ILE A 150 2.17 11.99 11.44
C ILE A 150 1.98 13.24 12.31
N GLU A 151 3.04 13.85 12.81
CA GLU A 151 2.95 15.08 13.61
C GLU A 151 2.31 16.22 12.81
N LEU A 152 2.73 16.41 11.57
CA LEU A 152 2.14 17.40 10.68
C LEU A 152 0.66 17.08 10.38
N ALA A 153 0.35 15.83 10.05
CA ALA A 153 -1.01 15.41 9.80
C ALA A 153 -1.93 15.70 11.00
N LYS A 154 -1.49 15.38 12.22
CA LYS A 154 -2.22 15.72 13.45
C LYS A 154 -2.37 17.22 13.65
N GLY A 155 -1.30 18.01 13.41
CA GLY A 155 -1.33 19.46 13.53
C GLY A 155 -2.30 20.13 12.56
N TYR A 156 -2.48 19.55 11.38
CA TYR A 156 -3.41 20.03 10.35
C TYR A 156 -4.75 19.29 10.32
N HIS A 157 -5.02 18.41 11.28
CA HIS A 157 -6.23 17.58 11.36
C HIS A 157 -6.46 16.71 10.12
N VAL A 158 -5.37 16.23 9.52
CA VAL A 158 -5.41 15.28 8.40
C VAL A 158 -5.46 13.85 8.96
N PRO A 159 -6.49 13.06 8.64
CA PRO A 159 -6.58 11.68 9.08
C PRO A 159 -5.40 10.84 8.56
N VAL A 160 -4.91 9.93 9.41
CA VAL A 160 -3.82 9.01 9.10
C VAL A 160 -4.38 7.63 8.79
N SER A 161 -4.05 7.09 7.62
CA SER A 161 -4.25 5.68 7.26
C SER A 161 -2.94 4.93 7.40
N PHE A 162 -2.97 3.75 7.99
CA PHE A 162 -1.79 2.91 8.20
C PHE A 162 -2.04 1.46 7.80
N ASP A 163 -1.12 0.90 7.00
CA ASP A 163 -1.03 -0.53 6.71
C ASP A 163 0.25 -1.08 7.35
N PRO A 164 0.20 -1.99 8.33
CA PRO A 164 1.37 -2.62 8.91
C PRO A 164 2.32 -3.21 7.88
N ASN A 165 1.79 -3.81 6.84
CA ASN A 165 2.51 -4.34 5.67
C ASN A 165 3.83 -5.02 6.05
N ILE A 166 3.75 -5.99 6.99
CA ILE A 166 4.90 -6.60 7.63
C ILE A 166 5.75 -7.38 6.62
N ARG A 167 7.01 -7.04 6.56
CA ARG A 167 8.02 -7.72 5.73
C ARG A 167 9.19 -8.17 6.60
N LEU A 168 9.08 -9.34 7.24
CA LEU A 168 10.10 -9.85 8.18
C LEU A 168 11.51 -9.91 7.57
N LYS A 169 11.63 -10.11 6.26
CA LYS A 169 12.91 -10.05 5.54
C LYS A 169 13.60 -8.68 5.67
N LEU A 170 12.84 -7.58 5.81
CA LEU A 170 13.38 -6.23 6.01
C LEU A 170 13.80 -5.96 7.44
N TRP A 171 13.27 -6.72 8.38
CA TRP A 171 13.57 -6.54 9.81
C TRP A 171 14.97 -7.03 10.19
N LYS A 172 15.64 -7.82 9.34
CA LYS A 172 17.03 -8.29 9.52
C LYS A 172 17.31 -8.87 10.91
N GLY A 173 16.33 -9.59 11.50
CA GLY A 173 16.42 -10.16 12.83
C GLY A 173 16.16 -9.20 14.00
N GLN A 174 15.90 -7.93 13.74
CA GLN A 174 15.44 -6.98 14.74
C GLN A 174 13.92 -7.11 14.93
N ASP A 175 13.45 -6.93 16.16
CA ASP A 175 12.02 -6.90 16.46
C ASP A 175 11.47 -5.47 16.37
N HIS A 176 10.66 -5.17 15.36
CA HIS A 176 9.98 -3.90 15.18
C HIS A 176 8.50 -3.92 15.63
N THR A 177 8.04 -4.96 16.30
CA THR A 177 6.64 -5.11 16.73
C THR A 177 6.12 -3.90 17.49
N ASN A 178 6.89 -3.39 18.45
CA ASN A 178 6.48 -2.23 19.24
C ASN A 178 6.40 -0.94 18.41
N LEU A 179 7.32 -0.75 17.44
CA LEU A 179 7.26 0.37 16.51
C LEU A 179 5.99 0.32 15.66
N ILE A 180 5.69 -0.83 15.08
CA ILE A 180 4.50 -0.99 14.23
C ILE A 180 3.21 -0.82 15.04
N ARG A 181 3.15 -1.35 16.27
CA ARG A 181 2.01 -1.13 17.17
C ARG A 181 1.82 0.36 17.54
N ASP A 182 2.91 1.08 17.84
CA ASP A 182 2.83 2.52 18.12
C ASP A 182 2.28 3.30 16.93
N LEU A 183 2.76 3.00 15.71
CA LEU A 183 2.27 3.65 14.49
C LEU A 183 0.80 3.29 14.22
N ALA A 184 0.41 2.03 14.39
CA ALA A 184 -0.99 1.60 14.27
C ALA A 184 -1.91 2.31 15.27
N GLY A 185 -1.45 2.53 16.51
CA GLY A 185 -2.17 3.28 17.52
C GLY A 185 -2.30 4.78 17.26
N ARG A 186 -1.59 5.31 16.24
CA ARG A 186 -1.67 6.71 15.80
C ARG A 186 -2.57 6.91 14.59
N ALA A 187 -3.03 5.81 13.97
CA ALA A 187 -3.85 5.83 12.78
C ALA A 187 -5.34 6.05 13.11
N ASP A 188 -6.02 6.78 12.22
CA ASP A 188 -7.48 6.86 12.17
C ASP A 188 -8.07 5.66 11.41
N TYR A 189 -7.39 5.23 10.34
CA TYR A 189 -7.76 4.08 9.51
C TYR A 189 -6.64 3.05 9.53
N LEU A 190 -6.91 1.86 10.09
CA LEU A 190 -5.94 0.77 10.18
C LEU A 190 -6.36 -0.36 9.23
N LEU A 191 -5.52 -0.67 8.24
CA LEU A 191 -5.81 -1.59 7.16
C LEU A 191 -4.80 -2.73 7.16
N MET A 192 -5.07 -3.84 7.84
CA MET A 192 -4.10 -4.91 8.03
C MET A 192 -4.60 -6.29 7.58
N GLY A 193 -3.68 -7.20 7.28
CA GLY A 193 -3.96 -8.60 7.08
C GLY A 193 -4.28 -9.32 8.40
N ARG A 194 -5.05 -10.41 8.34
CA ARG A 194 -5.35 -11.23 9.50
C ARG A 194 -4.08 -11.81 10.15
N GLU A 195 -3.14 -12.30 9.35
CA GLU A 195 -1.86 -12.83 9.85
C GLU A 195 -1.02 -11.75 10.54
N GLU A 196 -1.06 -10.51 10.02
CA GLU A 196 -0.41 -9.36 10.65
C GLU A 196 -1.06 -9.01 11.99
N ALA A 197 -2.39 -9.08 12.08
CA ALA A 197 -3.10 -8.90 13.32
C ALA A 197 -2.73 -9.98 14.35
N GLU A 198 -2.66 -11.24 13.95
CA GLU A 198 -2.20 -12.34 14.79
C GLU A 198 -0.75 -12.10 15.28
N TYR A 199 0.13 -11.68 14.39
CA TYR A 199 1.53 -11.37 14.73
C TYR A 199 1.65 -10.19 15.70
N LEU A 200 0.94 -9.09 15.43
CA LEU A 200 1.03 -7.86 16.21
C LEU A 200 0.28 -7.96 17.55
N TYR A 201 -0.89 -8.56 17.59
CA TYR A 201 -1.81 -8.47 18.74
C TYR A 201 -2.13 -9.84 19.36
N GLY A 202 -1.56 -10.92 18.83
CA GLY A 202 -1.79 -12.28 19.32
C GLY A 202 -3.19 -12.81 18.99
N THR A 203 -3.92 -12.12 18.09
CA THR A 203 -5.26 -12.52 17.66
C THR A 203 -5.59 -11.98 16.28
N GLY A 204 -6.23 -12.81 15.46
CA GLY A 204 -6.86 -12.42 14.19
C GLY A 204 -8.38 -12.29 14.31
N GLU A 205 -8.95 -12.43 15.52
CA GLU A 205 -10.38 -12.31 15.77
C GLU A 205 -10.82 -10.85 15.74
N SER A 206 -11.66 -10.50 14.77
CA SER A 206 -12.05 -9.10 14.52
C SER A 206 -12.82 -8.47 15.67
N GLU A 207 -13.57 -9.26 16.43
CA GLU A 207 -14.30 -8.82 17.61
C GLU A 207 -13.35 -8.35 18.72
N ARG A 208 -12.25 -9.09 18.94
CA ARG A 208 -11.21 -8.71 19.90
C ARG A 208 -10.42 -7.50 19.44
N LEU A 209 -10.05 -7.48 18.15
CA LEU A 209 -9.35 -6.35 17.54
C LEU A 209 -10.21 -5.07 17.58
N GLN A 210 -11.52 -5.17 17.30
CA GLN A 210 -12.46 -4.05 17.43
C GLN A 210 -12.47 -3.51 18.87
N ALA A 211 -12.57 -4.40 19.86
CA ALA A 211 -12.58 -3.98 21.27
C ALA A 211 -11.29 -3.24 21.66
N MET A 212 -10.13 -3.77 21.25
CA MET A 212 -8.82 -3.20 21.57
C MET A 212 -8.53 -1.88 20.82
N LEU A 213 -8.80 -1.84 19.53
CA LEU A 213 -8.31 -0.79 18.64
C LEU A 213 -9.34 0.30 18.36
N CYS A 214 -10.63 -0.07 18.25
CA CYS A 214 -11.68 0.90 17.93
C CYS A 214 -12.46 1.37 19.17
N ARG A 215 -12.78 0.48 20.15
CA ARG A 215 -13.55 0.87 21.33
C ARG A 215 -12.70 1.43 22.46
N GLN A 216 -11.52 0.85 22.69
CA GLN A 216 -10.58 1.27 23.73
C GLN A 216 -9.41 2.09 23.19
N GLY A 217 -9.13 1.97 21.89
CA GLY A 217 -8.07 2.69 21.18
C GLY A 217 -8.59 3.93 20.43
N THR A 218 -7.79 4.40 19.50
CA THR A 218 -8.01 5.62 18.70
C THR A 218 -8.42 5.36 17.27
N VAL A 219 -8.40 4.10 16.82
CA VAL A 219 -8.71 3.72 15.44
C VAL A 219 -10.20 3.93 15.15
N ARG A 220 -10.49 4.79 14.20
CA ARG A 220 -11.87 5.09 13.76
C ARG A 220 -12.45 3.96 12.94
N TYR A 221 -11.68 3.46 11.96
CA TYR A 221 -12.06 2.32 11.12
C TYR A 221 -10.90 1.34 11.03
N LEU A 222 -11.22 0.07 11.22
CA LEU A 222 -10.31 -1.06 11.08
C LEU A 222 -10.80 -1.96 9.94
N ALA A 223 -9.91 -2.31 9.01
CA ALA A 223 -10.15 -3.40 8.05
C ALA A 223 -9.17 -4.54 8.33
N VAL A 224 -9.69 -5.76 8.48
CA VAL A 224 -8.92 -6.99 8.63
C VAL A 224 -9.11 -7.80 7.36
N LYS A 225 -8.11 -7.78 6.48
CA LYS A 225 -8.07 -8.47 5.19
C LYS A 225 -7.77 -9.95 5.41
N ASN A 226 -8.50 -10.86 4.74
CA ASN A 226 -8.31 -12.31 4.87
C ASN A 226 -8.28 -13.03 3.50
N GLY A 227 -7.65 -12.41 2.51
CA GLY A 227 -7.45 -12.95 1.18
C GLY A 227 -8.74 -13.47 0.53
N SER A 228 -8.73 -14.74 0.10
CA SER A 228 -9.87 -15.39 -0.53
C SER A 228 -11.09 -15.60 0.38
N GLN A 229 -10.99 -15.28 1.65
CA GLN A 229 -12.10 -15.31 2.61
C GLN A 229 -12.74 -13.94 2.81
N GLY A 230 -12.33 -12.94 2.04
CA GLY A 230 -12.86 -11.58 2.13
C GLY A 230 -12.19 -10.73 3.19
N ALA A 231 -12.97 -9.90 3.88
CA ALA A 231 -12.47 -9.02 4.94
C ALA A 231 -13.53 -8.83 6.02
N LYS A 232 -13.10 -8.32 7.18
CA LYS A 232 -14.00 -7.73 8.16
C LYS A 232 -13.64 -6.26 8.34
N VAL A 233 -14.64 -5.40 8.34
CA VAL A 233 -14.46 -3.96 8.58
C VAL A 233 -15.24 -3.57 9.83
N CYS A 234 -14.66 -2.73 10.68
CA CYS A 234 -15.31 -2.32 11.90
C CYS A 234 -14.98 -0.88 12.31
N SER A 235 -15.89 -0.32 13.09
CA SER A 235 -15.77 0.90 13.87
C SER A 235 -15.97 0.56 15.36
N ALA A 236 -16.06 1.54 16.23
CA ALA A 236 -16.40 1.30 17.63
C ALA A 236 -17.78 0.63 17.80
N THR A 237 -18.73 0.90 16.91
CA THR A 237 -20.14 0.47 17.00
C THR A 237 -20.53 -0.64 16.02
N GLU A 238 -19.81 -0.81 14.92
CA GLU A 238 -20.16 -1.73 13.83
C GLU A 238 -19.06 -2.74 13.58
N LEU A 239 -19.44 -3.96 13.23
CA LEU A 239 -18.57 -5.02 12.73
C LEU A 239 -19.28 -5.70 11.56
N ILE A 240 -18.72 -5.57 10.37
CA ILE A 240 -19.33 -5.98 9.12
C ILE A 240 -18.42 -6.99 8.42
N SER A 241 -18.98 -8.11 7.99
CA SER A 241 -18.29 -9.11 7.18
C SER A 241 -18.43 -8.77 5.70
N ILE A 242 -17.31 -8.63 5.02
CA ILE A 242 -17.25 -8.35 3.58
C ILE A 242 -16.90 -9.65 2.86
N PRO A 243 -17.80 -10.17 2.00
CA PRO A 243 -17.51 -11.38 1.25
C PRO A 243 -16.36 -11.15 0.25
N PRO A 244 -15.61 -12.21 -0.12
CA PRO A 244 -14.64 -12.11 -1.18
C PRO A 244 -15.33 -11.83 -2.52
N TYR A 245 -14.71 -10.99 -3.35
CA TYR A 245 -15.17 -10.82 -4.73
C TYR A 245 -14.62 -11.97 -5.61
N PRO A 246 -15.45 -12.63 -6.42
CA PRO A 246 -15.01 -13.74 -7.25
C PRO A 246 -13.97 -13.32 -8.28
N CYS A 247 -12.81 -13.97 -8.29
CA CYS A 247 -11.74 -13.72 -9.25
C CYS A 247 -10.91 -14.98 -9.51
N HIS A 248 -10.12 -14.94 -10.58
CA HIS A 248 -9.10 -15.95 -10.85
C HIS A 248 -7.74 -15.35 -10.51
N CYS A 249 -7.16 -15.77 -9.38
CA CYS A 249 -5.89 -15.25 -8.91
C CYS A 249 -4.72 -15.78 -9.76
N ILE A 250 -4.00 -14.87 -10.41
CA ILE A 250 -2.76 -15.11 -11.15
C ILE A 250 -1.54 -14.70 -10.32
N ASP A 251 -1.57 -13.51 -9.71
CA ASP A 251 -0.50 -12.96 -8.87
C ASP A 251 -1.13 -12.22 -7.68
N PRO A 252 -0.94 -12.67 -6.43
CA PRO A 252 -1.54 -12.02 -5.26
C PRO A 252 -0.84 -10.72 -4.83
N ILE A 253 0.33 -10.39 -5.43
CA ILE A 253 1.10 -9.21 -5.04
C ILE A 253 0.36 -7.95 -5.49
N GLY A 254 0.35 -6.91 -4.64
CA GLY A 254 -0.39 -5.68 -4.88
C GLY A 254 -1.87 -5.70 -4.49
N ALA A 255 -2.45 -6.87 -4.19
CA ALA A 255 -3.86 -6.99 -3.81
C ALA A 255 -4.20 -6.23 -2.52
N GLY A 256 -3.29 -6.24 -1.55
CA GLY A 256 -3.43 -5.48 -0.29
C GLY A 256 -3.47 -3.98 -0.52
N ASP A 257 -2.56 -3.48 -1.37
CA ASP A 257 -2.45 -2.06 -1.70
C ASP A 257 -3.68 -1.60 -2.53
N ALA A 258 -4.17 -2.46 -3.44
CA ALA A 258 -5.41 -2.22 -4.19
C ALA A 258 -6.64 -2.20 -3.28
N PHE A 259 -6.73 -3.10 -2.30
CA PHE A 259 -7.78 -3.06 -1.27
C PHE A 259 -7.71 -1.74 -0.49
N ASN A 260 -6.52 -1.33 -0.06
CA ASN A 260 -6.33 -0.07 0.66
C ASN A 260 -6.80 1.12 -0.19
N ALA A 261 -6.41 1.18 -1.46
CA ALA A 261 -6.84 2.23 -2.37
C ALA A 261 -8.38 2.26 -2.53
N GLY A 262 -9.01 1.12 -2.75
CA GLY A 262 -10.47 1.01 -2.86
C GLY A 262 -11.19 1.42 -1.57
N PHE A 263 -10.72 0.96 -0.41
CA PHE A 263 -11.28 1.31 0.89
C PHE A 263 -11.18 2.82 1.15
N LEU A 264 -10.00 3.40 0.92
CA LEU A 264 -9.78 4.84 1.11
C LEU A 264 -10.55 5.69 0.09
N SER A 265 -10.76 5.19 -1.15
CA SER A 265 -11.64 5.83 -2.13
C SER A 265 -13.08 5.94 -1.59
N GLY A 266 -13.62 4.87 -1.01
CA GLY A 266 -14.92 4.89 -0.35
C GLY A 266 -14.99 5.91 0.78
N ILE A 267 -13.96 6.02 1.61
CA ILE A 267 -13.86 7.03 2.67
C ILE A 267 -13.89 8.46 2.09
N LEU A 268 -13.11 8.71 1.04
CA LEU A 268 -13.03 10.01 0.38
C LEU A 268 -14.38 10.42 -0.27
N GLU A 269 -15.15 9.45 -0.74
CA GLU A 269 -16.49 9.64 -1.29
C GLU A 269 -17.61 9.69 -0.23
N GLY A 270 -17.29 9.54 1.06
CA GLY A 270 -18.26 9.57 2.17
C GLY A 270 -19.20 8.36 2.19
N LYS A 271 -18.76 7.21 1.68
CA LYS A 271 -19.50 5.95 1.66
C LYS A 271 -19.66 5.35 3.06
N SER A 272 -20.62 4.47 3.23
CA SER A 272 -20.75 3.64 4.42
C SER A 272 -19.55 2.73 4.61
N LEU A 273 -19.31 2.25 5.83
CA LEU A 273 -18.19 1.36 6.12
C LEU A 273 -18.29 0.04 5.33
N GLU A 274 -19.50 -0.47 5.12
CA GLU A 274 -19.77 -1.64 4.28
C GLU A 274 -19.37 -1.39 2.82
N GLU A 275 -19.81 -0.27 2.24
CA GLU A 275 -19.45 0.10 0.87
C GLU A 275 -17.93 0.27 0.72
N CYS A 276 -17.26 0.91 1.68
CA CYS A 276 -15.79 1.03 1.68
C CYS A 276 -15.13 -0.36 1.64
N GLY A 277 -15.60 -1.29 2.47
CA GLY A 277 -15.11 -2.67 2.50
C GLY A 277 -15.34 -3.41 1.18
N MET A 278 -16.55 -3.27 0.59
CA MET A 278 -16.89 -3.89 -0.70
C MET A 278 -16.03 -3.33 -1.84
N ILE A 279 -15.83 -2.02 -1.92
CA ILE A 279 -14.95 -1.39 -2.91
C ILE A 279 -13.52 -1.92 -2.75
N GLY A 280 -13.01 -1.97 -1.52
CA GLY A 280 -11.70 -2.55 -1.22
C GLY A 280 -11.58 -4.01 -1.69
N ALA A 281 -12.59 -4.85 -1.40
CA ALA A 281 -12.60 -6.26 -1.79
C ALA A 281 -12.61 -6.45 -3.32
N VAL A 282 -13.39 -5.65 -4.06
CA VAL A 282 -13.40 -5.66 -5.53
C VAL A 282 -12.05 -5.26 -6.08
N CYS A 283 -11.48 -4.13 -5.63
CA CYS A 283 -10.17 -3.65 -6.10
C CYS A 283 -9.07 -4.67 -5.81
N GLY A 284 -9.03 -5.22 -4.58
CA GLY A 284 -8.05 -6.24 -4.21
C GLY A 284 -8.15 -7.52 -5.05
N ALA A 285 -9.36 -8.00 -5.31
CA ALA A 285 -9.59 -9.19 -6.12
C ALA A 285 -9.16 -8.96 -7.58
N MET A 286 -9.52 -7.82 -8.18
CA MET A 286 -9.18 -7.52 -9.57
C MET A 286 -7.69 -7.33 -9.79
N ALA A 287 -6.97 -6.76 -8.81
CA ALA A 287 -5.51 -6.64 -8.86
C ALA A 287 -4.82 -8.00 -9.04
N THR A 288 -5.39 -9.08 -8.48
CA THR A 288 -4.78 -10.41 -8.56
C THR A 288 -4.87 -11.08 -9.93
N GLN A 289 -5.65 -10.56 -10.87
CA GLN A 289 -5.91 -11.19 -12.17
C GLN A 289 -4.84 -10.91 -13.23
N THR A 290 -3.82 -10.14 -12.89
CA THR A 290 -2.70 -9.80 -13.79
C THR A 290 -1.37 -10.00 -13.08
N ARG A 291 -0.28 -10.19 -13.86
CA ARG A 291 1.07 -10.19 -13.30
C ARG A 291 1.56 -8.75 -13.13
N GLY A 292 2.02 -8.42 -11.94
CA GLY A 292 2.52 -7.10 -11.57
C GLY A 292 1.69 -6.47 -10.46
N ASP A 293 2.16 -5.35 -9.92
CA ASP A 293 1.59 -4.79 -8.70
C ASP A 293 0.37 -3.89 -8.98
N ILE A 294 0.34 -3.21 -10.13
CA ILE A 294 -0.66 -2.16 -10.44
C ILE A 294 -1.43 -2.40 -11.73
N GLU A 295 -1.01 -3.37 -12.55
CA GLU A 295 -1.55 -3.59 -13.90
C GLU A 295 -3.01 -4.06 -13.90
N GLY A 296 -3.46 -4.68 -12.80
CA GLY A 296 -4.85 -5.10 -12.61
C GLY A 296 -5.73 -4.07 -11.90
N TYR A 297 -5.24 -2.87 -11.63
CA TYR A 297 -5.99 -1.85 -10.91
C TYR A 297 -7.09 -1.26 -11.77
N LEU A 298 -8.29 -1.15 -11.19
CA LEU A 298 -9.48 -0.68 -11.85
C LEU A 298 -9.51 0.84 -12.04
N SER A 299 -10.05 1.29 -13.17
CA SER A 299 -10.54 2.66 -13.30
C SER A 299 -11.87 2.84 -12.55
N LYS A 300 -12.27 4.09 -12.34
CA LYS A 300 -13.55 4.44 -11.71
C LYS A 300 -14.74 3.83 -12.46
N GLU A 301 -14.70 3.84 -13.77
CA GLU A 301 -15.76 3.31 -14.64
C GLU A 301 -15.84 1.78 -14.57
N GLU A 302 -14.68 1.11 -14.53
CA GLU A 302 -14.61 -0.35 -14.38
C GLU A 302 -15.15 -0.79 -13.01
N LEU A 303 -14.75 -0.10 -11.94
CA LEU A 303 -15.27 -0.34 -10.60
C LEU A 303 -16.79 -0.19 -10.55
N ALA A 304 -17.34 0.91 -11.10
CA ALA A 304 -18.76 1.16 -11.12
C ALA A 304 -19.54 0.05 -11.85
N ARG A 305 -19.02 -0.44 -12.97
CA ARG A 305 -19.62 -1.58 -13.70
C ARG A 305 -19.65 -2.86 -12.85
N LEU A 306 -18.54 -3.18 -12.19
CA LEU A 306 -18.46 -4.39 -11.37
C LEU A 306 -19.41 -4.33 -10.16
N LEU A 307 -19.51 -3.17 -9.50
CA LEU A 307 -20.42 -2.97 -8.37
C LEU A 307 -21.89 -2.99 -8.78
N SER A 308 -22.23 -2.55 -9.99
CA SER A 308 -23.61 -2.58 -10.51
C SER A 308 -24.05 -3.97 -11.03
N GLY A 309 -23.15 -4.94 -11.08
CA GLY A 309 -23.43 -6.27 -11.64
C GLY A 309 -23.65 -6.28 -13.16
N GLN A 310 -23.37 -5.19 -13.87
CA GLN A 310 -23.49 -5.10 -15.32
C GLN A 310 -22.39 -5.93 -16.00
N LYS A 311 -22.79 -6.90 -16.82
CA LYS A 311 -21.86 -7.61 -17.70
C LYS A 311 -21.29 -6.65 -18.74
N ALA A 312 -20.01 -6.77 -19.06
CA ALA A 312 -19.39 -6.02 -20.16
C ALA A 312 -20.22 -6.24 -21.44
N ALA A 313 -20.71 -5.16 -22.04
CA ALA A 313 -21.32 -5.24 -23.35
C ALA A 313 -20.19 -5.56 -24.34
N TYR A 314 -20.16 -6.78 -24.84
CA TYR A 314 -19.28 -7.14 -25.95
C TYR A 314 -19.74 -6.32 -27.19
N ARG A 315 -18.86 -5.48 -27.68
CA ARG A 315 -18.93 -4.92 -29.02
C ARG A 315 -17.97 -5.65 -29.93
#